data_6430ab4d2f755ec6eb15280004c61ae9
#
_entry.id   6430ab4d2f755ec6eb15280004c61ae9
#
_cell.length_a   1.000
_cell.length_b   1.000
_cell.length_c   1.000
_cell.angle_alpha   90.00
_cell.angle_beta   90.00
_cell.angle_gamma   90.00
#
_symmetry.space_group_name_H-M   'P 1'
#
loop_
_entity.id
_entity.type
_entity.pdbx_description
1 polymer ?
#
loop_
_entity_poly.entity_id
_entity_poly.type
_entity_poly.pdbx_seq_one_letter_code
_entity_poly.pdbx_strand_id
1 'polypeptide(L)'
;MTYKTKVVNNSEYNQLDKQIVYNKGLDIEDAPSWFPKAKLSRTQTDLIAVSKNGEEYIVHDYFTNHELPSIQTENGLVFNGSLIDILAGPIAPGQYAQAASE
;
A
#
# COMPACT_ATOMS: atom_id res chain seq x y z
N MET A 1 12.31 9.70 8.68
CA MET A 1 12.24 9.90 8.07
C MET A 1 12.60 9.88 7.39
N THR A 2 12.40 9.60 7.42
CA THR A 2 12.49 9.69 6.66
C THR A 2 12.80 9.55 5.95
N TYR A 3 12.98 9.27 5.90
CA TYR A 3 13.20 9.35 5.12
C TYR A 3 13.49 9.46 4.50
N LYS A 4 13.69 9.36 4.74
CA LYS A 4 13.78 9.59 4.06
C LYS A 4 14.18 9.67 3.42
N THR A 5 14.26 9.54 3.54
CA THR A 5 14.47 9.83 2.76
C THR A 5 14.82 10.01 2.23
N LYS A 6 15.18 10.01 2.37
CA LYS A 6 15.39 10.32 1.64
C LYS A 6 15.86 10.42 0.90
N VAL A 7 16.01 10.34 0.86
CA VAL A 7 16.34 10.58 -0.12
C VAL A 7 16.87 10.80 -0.84
N VAL A 8 17.07 10.74 -0.86
CA VAL A 8 17.39 11.03 -1.73
C VAL A 8 17.84 11.24 -2.46
N ASN A 9 18.07 11.25 -2.55
CA ASN A 9 18.37 11.53 -3.43
C ASN A 9 18.61 11.59 -4.29
N ASN A 10 18.60 11.40 -4.44
CA ASN A 10 18.75 11.47 -5.44
C ASN A 10 18.52 11.69 -6.16
N SER A 11 18.18 11.64 -6.02
CA SER A 11 17.93 11.82 -6.84
C SER A 11 17.58 12.19 -7.48
N GLU A 12 17.74 12.54 -7.38
CA GLU A 12 17.34 12.83 -8.05
C GLU A 12 16.77 12.46 -8.99
N TYR A 13 16.80 12.02 -9.05
CA TYR A 13 16.28 11.60 -9.91
C TYR A 13 15.05 11.49 -9.79
N ASN A 14 14.50 11.37 -10.13
CA ASN A 14 13.30 11.29 -10.21
C ASN A 14 12.67 10.20 -9.77
N GLN A 15 13.03 9.54 -8.86
CA GLN A 15 12.48 8.47 -8.38
C GLN A 15 11.46 8.89 -7.47
N LEU A 16 10.23 8.47 -7.63
CA LEU A 16 9.13 8.76 -6.74
C LEU A 16 9.25 7.93 -5.48
N ASP A 17 8.68 8.42 -4.41
CA ASP A 17 8.72 7.69 -3.16
C ASP A 17 7.98 6.38 -3.27
N LYS A 18 8.57 5.36 -2.75
CA LYS A 18 7.94 4.06 -2.69
C LYS A 18 8.24 3.49 -1.31
N GLN A 19 7.19 3.21 -0.56
CA GLN A 19 7.32 2.61 0.76
C GLN A 19 6.77 1.22 0.74
N ILE A 20 7.50 0.26 1.27
CA ILE A 20 7.05 -1.12 1.36
C ILE A 20 7.02 -1.51 2.82
N VAL A 21 5.87 -1.95 3.27
CA VAL A 21 5.67 -2.37 4.65
C VAL A 21 5.34 -3.85 4.64
N TYR A 22 5.95 -4.60 5.54
CA TYR A 22 5.67 -6.03 5.63
C TYR A 22 4.67 -6.25 6.75
N ASN A 23 3.47 -6.67 6.37
CA ASN A 23 2.40 -6.86 7.35
C ASN A 23 2.58 -8.18 8.09
N LYS A 24 2.42 -8.14 9.39
CA LYS A 24 2.55 -9.32 10.23
C LYS A 24 1.26 -9.59 11.01
N GLY A 25 0.14 -9.20 10.44
CA GLY A 25 -1.14 -9.42 11.09
C GLY A 25 -1.55 -8.35 12.07
N LEU A 26 -0.77 -7.28 12.16
CA LEU A 26 -1.05 -6.20 13.10
C LEU A 26 -1.62 -5.00 12.37
N ASP A 27 -2.41 -4.21 13.07
CA ASP A 27 -2.93 -2.98 12.51
C ASP A 27 -1.76 -2.05 12.17
N ILE A 28 -1.93 -1.29 11.11
CA ILE A 28 -0.93 -0.35 10.64
C ILE A 28 -1.34 1.03 11.12
N GLU A 29 -0.40 1.78 11.68
CA GLU A 29 -0.75 3.06 12.29
C GLU A 29 -0.08 4.28 11.71
N ASP A 30 0.72 4.11 10.69
CA ASP A 30 1.48 5.24 10.16
C ASP A 30 1.47 5.32 8.65
N ALA A 31 0.37 4.96 8.04
CA ALA A 31 0.26 5.09 6.59
C ALA A 31 0.34 6.56 6.20
N PRO A 32 0.80 6.83 4.98
CA PRO A 32 0.97 8.23 4.55
C PRO A 32 -0.33 9.00 4.62
N SER A 33 -0.23 10.29 4.85
CA SER A 33 -1.41 11.15 4.94
C SER A 33 -2.19 11.19 3.63
N TRP A 34 -1.56 10.89 2.50
CA TRP A 34 -2.26 10.86 1.23
C TRP A 34 -3.01 9.55 0.97
N PHE A 35 -2.85 8.56 1.85
CA PHE A 35 -3.50 7.26 1.67
C PHE A 35 -5.01 7.36 1.41
N PRO A 36 -5.76 8.22 2.11
CA PRO A 36 -7.21 8.28 1.90
C PRO A 36 -7.62 8.68 0.48
N LYS A 37 -6.74 9.36 -0.24
CA LYS A 37 -7.04 9.80 -1.58
C LYS A 37 -6.32 8.98 -2.64
N ALA A 38 -5.64 7.93 -2.20
CA ALA A 38 -4.89 7.10 -3.12
C ALA A 38 -5.82 6.18 -3.88
N LYS A 39 -5.35 5.73 -5.03
CA LYS A 39 -6.04 4.69 -5.74
C LYS A 39 -5.53 3.38 -5.18
N LEU A 40 -6.44 2.56 -4.68
CA LEU A 40 -6.07 1.28 -4.11
C LEU A 40 -6.26 0.18 -5.13
N SER A 41 -5.34 -0.77 -5.12
CA SER A 41 -5.46 -1.97 -5.94
C SER A 41 -4.79 -3.08 -5.17
N ARG A 42 -4.81 -4.28 -5.72
CA ARG A 42 -4.23 -5.41 -5.03
C ARG A 42 -3.65 -6.42 -6.00
N THR A 43 -2.64 -7.12 -5.52
CA THR A 43 -2.23 -8.36 -6.14
C THR A 43 -2.93 -9.47 -5.36
N GLN A 44 -2.51 -10.71 -5.57
CA GLN A 44 -3.06 -11.81 -4.80
C GLN A 44 -2.74 -11.65 -3.31
N THR A 45 -1.60 -11.07 -2.98
CA THR A 45 -1.16 -10.97 -1.59
C THR A 45 -1.03 -9.54 -1.07
N ASP A 46 -0.73 -8.58 -1.94
CA ASP A 46 -0.32 -7.25 -1.50
C ASP A 46 -1.37 -6.19 -1.76
N LEU A 47 -1.42 -5.21 -0.88
CA LEU A 47 -2.21 -4.01 -1.09
C LEU A 47 -1.30 -2.95 -1.67
N ILE A 48 -1.76 -2.26 -2.70
CA ILE A 48 -0.99 -1.21 -3.35
C ILE A 48 -1.80 0.07 -3.36
N ALA A 49 -1.23 1.14 -2.81
CA ALA A 49 -1.85 2.46 -2.81
C ALA A 49 -0.97 3.39 -3.64
N VAL A 50 -1.56 4.10 -4.56
CA VAL A 50 -0.81 5.02 -5.43
C VAL A 50 -1.43 6.40 -5.35
N SER A 51 -0.64 7.41 -5.02
CA SER A 51 -1.13 8.77 -4.94
C SER A 51 -1.27 9.35 -6.34
N LYS A 52 -1.94 10.48 -6.45
CA LYS A 52 -2.08 11.10 -7.75
C LYS A 52 -0.74 11.59 -8.29
N ASN A 53 0.26 11.70 -7.43
CA ASN A 53 1.59 12.10 -7.86
C ASN A 53 2.46 10.91 -8.19
N GLY A 54 1.93 9.69 -8.05
CA GLY A 54 2.70 8.49 -8.36
C GLY A 54 3.46 7.88 -7.19
N GLU A 55 3.33 8.44 -6.00
CA GLU A 55 3.96 7.84 -4.82
C GLU A 55 3.25 6.54 -4.52
N GLU A 56 3.98 5.54 -4.07
CA GLU A 56 3.42 4.23 -3.79
C GLU A 56 3.60 3.81 -2.35
N TYR A 57 2.59 3.17 -1.81
CA TYR A 57 2.65 2.58 -0.49
C TYR A 57 2.14 1.15 -0.65
N ILE A 58 3.01 0.20 -0.42
CA ILE A 58 2.70 -1.21 -0.64
C ILE A 58 2.73 -1.94 0.69
N VAL A 59 1.64 -2.62 1.01
CA VAL A 59 1.59 -3.44 2.22
C VAL A 59 1.73 -4.89 1.77
N HIS A 60 2.94 -5.40 1.94
CA HIS A 60 3.27 -6.74 1.50
C HIS A 60 2.55 -7.77 2.37
N ASP A 61 1.97 -8.76 1.74
CA ASP A 61 1.23 -9.83 2.44
C ASP A 61 -0.02 -9.38 3.20
N TYR A 62 -0.56 -8.22 2.83
CA TYR A 62 -1.76 -7.73 3.52
C TYR A 62 -2.93 -8.72 3.38
N PHE A 63 -3.14 -9.24 2.17
CA PHE A 63 -4.30 -10.09 1.91
C PHE A 63 -4.08 -11.55 2.25
N THR A 64 -2.94 -11.90 2.83
CA THR A 64 -2.75 -13.27 3.32
C THR A 64 -3.28 -13.40 4.74
N ASN A 65 -3.64 -12.31 5.39
CA ASN A 65 -4.15 -12.35 6.75
C ASN A 65 -5.57 -12.89 6.78
N HIS A 66 -5.88 -13.68 7.79
CA HIS A 66 -7.21 -14.24 7.94
C HIS A 66 -8.21 -13.09 8.18
N GLU A 67 -7.84 -12.16 9.05
CA GLU A 67 -8.62 -10.95 9.24
C GLU A 67 -7.76 -9.80 8.80
N LEU A 68 -8.29 -8.97 7.93
CA LEU A 68 -7.51 -7.87 7.38
C LEU A 68 -7.33 -6.78 8.43
N PRO A 69 -6.09 -6.40 8.72
CA PRO A 69 -5.82 -5.36 9.71
C PRO A 69 -6.38 -4.00 9.28
N SER A 70 -6.62 -3.13 10.25
CA SER A 70 -7.00 -1.76 9.91
C SER A 70 -5.74 -0.99 9.54
N ILE A 71 -5.92 0.07 8.78
CA ILE A 71 -4.83 0.97 8.42
C ILE A 71 -5.21 2.36 8.86
N GLN A 72 -4.36 2.95 9.69
CA GLN A 72 -4.56 4.30 10.17
C GLN A 72 -3.48 5.18 9.56
N THR A 73 -3.86 6.34 9.09
CA THR A 73 -2.88 7.26 8.51
C THR A 73 -2.17 8.00 9.62
N GLU A 74 -1.03 8.58 9.28
CA GLU A 74 -0.25 9.34 10.25
C GLU A 74 -1.03 10.53 10.81
N ASN A 75 -2.07 10.98 10.11
CA ASN A 75 -2.92 12.06 10.61
C ASN A 75 -4.24 11.55 11.18
N GLY A 76 -4.32 10.27 11.49
CA GLY A 76 -5.39 9.75 12.34
C GLY A 76 -6.61 9.15 11.69
N LEU A 77 -6.68 9.13 10.37
CA LEU A 77 -7.84 8.52 9.71
C LEU A 77 -7.71 7.01 9.70
N VAL A 78 -8.77 6.31 10.02
CA VAL A 78 -8.74 4.85 10.14
C VAL A 78 -9.59 4.20 9.08
N PHE A 79 -9.03 3.20 8.42
CA PHE A 79 -9.75 2.41 7.43
C PHE A 79 -9.75 0.97 7.92
N ASN A 80 -10.91 0.41 8.18
CA ASN A 80 -10.94 -0.98 8.64
C ASN A 80 -10.71 -1.92 7.46
N GLY A 81 -10.40 -3.17 7.75
CA GLY A 81 -10.05 -4.13 6.72
C GLY A 81 -11.13 -4.35 5.68
N SER A 82 -12.40 -4.35 6.11
CA SER A 82 -13.52 -4.55 5.17
C SER A 82 -13.58 -3.44 4.15
N LEU A 83 -13.38 -2.21 4.60
CA LEU A 83 -13.41 -1.08 3.70
C LEU A 83 -12.25 -1.13 2.72
N ILE A 84 -11.07 -1.50 3.21
CA ILE A 84 -9.90 -1.61 2.36
C ILE A 84 -10.12 -2.66 1.29
N ASP A 85 -10.72 -3.78 1.66
CA ASP A 85 -10.99 -4.86 0.71
C ASP A 85 -11.89 -4.37 -0.40
N ILE A 86 -12.93 -3.62 -0.04
CA ILE A 86 -13.85 -3.07 -1.03
C ILE A 86 -13.15 -2.06 -1.94
N LEU A 87 -12.37 -1.19 -1.35
CA LEU A 87 -11.69 -0.14 -2.13
C LEU A 87 -10.61 -0.70 -3.05
N ALA A 88 -9.95 -1.77 -2.63
CA ALA A 88 -8.92 -2.38 -3.46
C ALA A 88 -9.52 -3.10 -4.65
N GLY A 89 -10.77 -3.54 -4.52
CA GLY A 89 -11.45 -4.21 -5.61
C GLY A 89 -10.91 -5.60 -5.88
N PRO A 90 -11.28 -6.16 -7.01
CA PRO A 90 -10.81 -7.50 -7.35
C PRO A 90 -9.36 -7.47 -7.80
N ILE A 91 -8.73 -8.64 -7.80
CA ILE A 91 -7.37 -8.76 -8.28
C ILE A 91 -7.37 -8.38 -9.75
N ALA A 92 -6.51 -7.45 -10.10
CA ALA A 92 -6.48 -6.96 -11.47
C ALA A 92 -5.94 -8.01 -12.42
N PRO A 93 -6.37 -8.01 -13.67
CA PRO A 93 -5.81 -8.91 -14.65
C PRO A 93 -4.29 -8.71 -14.72
N GLY A 94 -3.57 -9.77 -14.78
CA GLY A 94 -2.13 -9.69 -14.79
C GLY A 94 -1.49 -9.75 -13.43
N GLN A 95 -2.24 -9.46 -12.40
CA GLN A 95 -1.69 -9.51 -11.05
C GLN A 95 -1.71 -10.91 -10.50
N TYR A 96 -2.49 -11.82 -11.12
CA TYR A 96 -2.52 -13.13 -10.70
C TYR A 96 -1.37 -13.81 -11.24
N ALA A 97 -1.01 -13.43 -12.30
CA ALA A 97 -0.22 -14.22 -13.00
C ALA A 97 1.10 -14.24 -12.57
N GLN A 98 1.40 -13.65 -11.79
CA GLN A 98 2.48 -13.85 -11.31
C GLN A 98 2.51 -15.06 -11.27
N ALA A 99 1.57 -15.37 -11.08
CA ALA A 99 1.31 -16.52 -10.99
C ALA A 99 1.12 -17.06 -12.15
N ALA A 100 0.65 -16.95 -12.62
CA ALA A 100 0.36 -17.54 -13.67
C ALA A 100 0.87 -17.17 -14.73
N SER A 101 0.95 -16.80 -14.75
CA SER A 101 1.19 -16.51 -15.65
C SER A 101 1.42 -16.30 -16.41
N GLU A 102 1.44 -16.22 -16.33
CA GLU A 102 1.41 -15.92 -16.99
C GLU A 102 1.87 -15.93 -17.34
#